data_fdba56b5691288a997d008123cd51986
#
_entry.id   fdba56b5691288a997d008123cd51986
#
_cell.length_a   1.000
_cell.length_b   1.000
_cell.length_c   1.000
_cell.angle_alpha   90.00
_cell.angle_beta   90.00
_cell.angle_gamma   90.00
#
_symmetry.space_group_name_H-M   'P 1'
#
loop_
_entity.id
_entity.type
_entity.pdbx_description
1 polymer ?
#
loop_
_entity_poly.entity_id
_entity_poly.type
_entity_poly.pdbx_seq_one_letter_code
_entity_poly.pdbx_strand_id
1 'polypeptide(L)'
;MDIKLRATLPGHQNPIFCVEKGYDPHTFFTGGNDKGVVEWDIEKNSFKRILCAVTSSVYALKLIPGTAILAIALREGKLLFVDVQEQKLVASLQLGKKAIFALAFVKQKNELLAVGEEGRLYVIDLATYKSIYELQLSQTTVRSIAVDENSNRIALGDKDGWVYLLDSEDFHVIERMQLHTMPTTSLAFLQNRLLSGGRDAQLIISEVGQLSNNFSFVPHLFTVYGIYPHPVEPFFATVSRDKSVKFWSNADFALLKNMSRDKMQDGHHLSVNAGVWSDDGRYFFSVSDDKLVKIWEFQQ
;
A
#
# COMPACT_ATOMS: atom_id res chain seq x y z
N MET A 1 10.35 -6.16 -21.63
CA MET A 1 10.04 -5.18 -20.57
C MET A 1 11.28 -4.35 -20.29
N ASP A 2 11.22 -3.05 -20.51
CA ASP A 2 12.33 -2.14 -20.21
C ASP A 2 11.90 -1.20 -19.07
N ILE A 3 12.41 -1.46 -17.87
CA ILE A 3 12.23 -0.61 -16.68
C ILE A 3 13.61 -0.13 -16.26
N LYS A 4 13.76 1.17 -16.09
CA LYS A 4 15.02 1.83 -15.71
C LYS A 4 14.82 2.73 -14.49
N LEU A 5 15.87 2.92 -13.72
CA LEU A 5 15.89 3.96 -12.69
C LEU A 5 15.95 5.32 -13.40
N ARG A 6 14.93 6.16 -13.16
CA ARG A 6 14.86 7.54 -13.63
C ARG A 6 15.54 8.49 -12.66
N ALA A 7 15.24 8.34 -11.37
CA ALA A 7 15.78 9.21 -10.33
C ALA A 7 15.85 8.54 -8.96
N THR A 8 16.78 9.01 -8.15
CA THR A 8 16.87 8.75 -6.71
C THR A 8 16.73 10.08 -6.00
N LEU A 9 15.71 10.22 -5.15
CA LEU A 9 15.35 11.46 -4.49
C LEU A 9 15.69 11.38 -3.00
N PRO A 10 16.70 12.13 -2.52
CA PRO A 10 16.95 12.35 -1.10
C PRO A 10 16.04 13.45 -0.56
N GLY A 11 15.79 13.45 0.75
CA GLY A 11 15.03 14.53 1.39
C GLY A 11 14.49 14.15 2.76
N HIS A 12 14.12 12.87 2.93
CA HIS A 12 13.75 12.35 4.24
C HIS A 12 14.97 12.19 5.15
N GLN A 13 14.78 12.45 6.45
CA GLN A 13 15.82 12.26 7.47
C GLN A 13 15.68 10.92 8.19
N ASN A 14 14.53 10.26 8.05
CA ASN A 14 14.18 8.99 8.70
C ASN A 14 13.56 8.02 7.69
N PRO A 15 13.38 6.73 8.05
CA PRO A 15 12.70 5.74 7.22
C PRO A 15 11.37 6.18 6.67
N ILE A 16 11.12 5.89 5.40
CA ILE A 16 9.87 6.18 4.69
C ILE A 16 9.04 4.91 4.68
N PHE A 17 7.78 5.00 5.10
CA PHE A 17 6.91 3.84 5.28
C PHE A 17 5.82 3.72 4.23
N CYS A 18 5.40 4.82 3.62
CA CYS A 18 4.31 4.83 2.66
C CYS A 18 4.55 5.84 1.54
N VAL A 19 3.94 5.56 0.40
CA VAL A 19 3.92 6.39 -0.79
C VAL A 19 2.53 6.29 -1.42
N GLU A 20 2.01 7.41 -1.91
CA GLU A 20 0.73 7.50 -2.61
C GLU A 20 0.87 8.45 -3.80
N LYS A 21 0.16 8.19 -4.89
CA LYS A 21 0.10 9.08 -6.05
C LYS A 21 -0.47 10.46 -5.68
N GLY A 22 -0.09 11.47 -6.43
CA GLY A 22 -0.54 12.83 -6.22
C GLY A 22 -1.94 13.10 -6.81
N TYR A 23 -2.55 14.21 -6.38
CA TYR A 23 -3.75 14.75 -7.03
C TYR A 23 -3.43 15.28 -8.45
N ASP A 24 -2.31 15.97 -8.58
CA ASP A 24 -1.70 16.29 -9.87
C ASP A 24 -0.95 15.04 -10.36
N PRO A 25 -1.21 14.53 -11.59
CA PRO A 25 -0.56 13.34 -12.13
C PRO A 25 0.97 13.46 -12.23
N HIS A 26 1.53 14.67 -12.16
CA HIS A 26 2.96 14.92 -12.13
C HIS A 26 3.56 14.96 -10.72
N THR A 27 2.79 14.54 -9.71
CA THR A 27 3.24 14.55 -8.30
C THR A 27 2.95 13.22 -7.60
N PHE A 28 3.57 13.03 -6.44
CA PHE A 28 3.27 11.94 -5.51
C PHE A 28 3.63 12.34 -4.08
N PHE A 29 3.07 11.62 -3.10
CA PHE A 29 3.27 11.87 -1.69
C PHE A 29 4.03 10.75 -1.01
N THR A 30 4.86 11.09 -0.02
CA THR A 30 5.53 10.13 0.85
C THR A 30 5.35 10.50 2.31
N GLY A 31 5.33 9.49 3.18
CA GLY A 31 5.27 9.65 4.62
C GLY A 31 6.08 8.59 5.35
N GLY A 32 6.50 8.90 6.57
CA GLY A 32 7.34 7.99 7.34
C GLY A 32 7.57 8.47 8.76
N ASN A 33 8.75 8.15 9.29
CA ASN A 33 9.13 8.47 10.66
C ASN A 33 9.51 9.94 10.87
N ASP A 34 9.58 10.74 9.81
CA ASP A 34 9.86 12.18 9.86
C ASP A 34 8.71 13.02 10.43
N LYS A 35 7.55 12.40 10.68
CA LYS A 35 6.34 13.09 11.17
C LYS A 35 5.89 14.20 10.22
N GLY A 36 5.89 13.91 8.94
CA GLY A 36 5.45 14.83 7.88
C GLY A 36 5.10 14.07 6.61
N VAL A 37 4.33 14.72 5.77
CA VAL A 37 4.03 14.28 4.41
C VAL A 37 4.73 15.20 3.44
N VAL A 38 5.49 14.58 2.52
CA VAL A 38 6.27 15.29 1.49
C VAL A 38 5.62 15.09 0.14
N GLU A 39 5.48 16.15 -0.62
CA GLU A 39 5.07 16.14 -2.04
C GLU A 39 6.29 16.28 -2.93
N TRP A 40 6.35 15.45 -3.97
CA TRP A 40 7.43 15.37 -4.94
C TRP A 40 6.94 15.73 -6.34
N ASP A 41 7.82 16.29 -7.15
CA ASP A 41 7.60 16.62 -8.56
C ASP A 41 8.30 15.57 -9.44
N ILE A 42 7.53 14.88 -10.27
CA ILE A 42 8.01 13.78 -11.14
C ILE A 42 8.82 14.34 -12.32
N GLU A 43 8.39 15.46 -12.90
CA GLU A 43 9.05 16.02 -14.07
C GLU A 43 10.43 16.60 -13.73
N LYS A 44 10.49 17.32 -12.60
CA LYS A 44 11.75 17.91 -12.10
C LYS A 44 12.63 16.90 -11.37
N ASN A 45 12.08 15.70 -11.06
CA ASN A 45 12.75 14.70 -10.21
C ASN A 45 13.25 15.31 -8.89
N SER A 46 12.40 16.06 -8.19
CA SER A 46 12.81 16.84 -7.03
C SER A 46 11.72 16.95 -5.96
N PHE A 47 12.15 17.32 -4.76
CA PHE A 47 11.29 17.80 -3.69
C PHE A 47 10.45 18.99 -4.18
N LYS A 48 9.14 18.95 -3.92
CA LYS A 48 8.23 20.05 -4.20
C LYS A 48 7.95 20.88 -2.93
N ARG A 49 7.44 20.22 -1.89
CA ARG A 49 7.16 20.87 -0.59
C ARG A 49 6.91 19.84 0.52
N ILE A 50 6.93 20.30 1.76
CA ILE A 50 6.29 19.62 2.87
C ILE A 50 4.80 19.98 2.83
N LEU A 51 3.93 19.00 2.58
CA LEU A 51 2.48 19.21 2.55
C LEU A 51 1.97 19.59 3.95
N CYS A 52 2.32 18.82 4.96
CA CYS A 52 1.96 19.07 6.35
C CYS A 52 2.91 18.34 7.31
N ALA A 53 3.08 18.92 8.50
CA ALA A 53 3.66 18.24 9.66
C ALA A 53 2.57 17.54 10.47
N VAL A 54 2.91 16.41 11.09
CA VAL A 54 1.99 15.59 11.89
C VAL A 54 2.60 15.22 13.24
N THR A 55 1.79 14.74 14.17
CA THR A 55 2.19 14.48 15.56
C THR A 55 3.02 13.22 15.76
N SER A 56 2.85 12.22 14.89
CA SER A 56 3.55 10.93 14.97
C SER A 56 3.90 10.39 13.58
N SER A 57 4.53 9.21 13.51
CA SER A 57 4.90 8.59 12.24
C SER A 57 3.68 8.33 11.35
N VAL A 58 3.86 8.53 10.04
CA VAL A 58 2.86 8.25 9.00
C VAL A 58 3.07 6.83 8.50
N TYR A 59 2.05 5.98 8.62
CA TYR A 59 2.12 4.59 8.18
C TYR A 59 1.37 4.30 6.88
N ALA A 60 0.31 5.06 6.59
CA ALA A 60 -0.40 4.93 5.33
C ALA A 60 -0.89 6.29 4.83
N LEU A 61 -0.93 6.41 3.52
CA LEU A 61 -1.49 7.52 2.78
C LEU A 61 -2.52 6.98 1.79
N LYS A 62 -3.62 7.71 1.58
CA LYS A 62 -4.59 7.39 0.54
C LYS A 62 -5.22 8.65 -0.01
N LEU A 63 -4.95 8.95 -1.27
CA LEU A 63 -5.67 10.00 -1.99
C LEU A 63 -7.08 9.48 -2.30
N ILE A 64 -8.09 10.27 -1.93
CA ILE A 64 -9.48 9.92 -2.24
C ILE A 64 -9.74 10.21 -3.70
N PRO A 65 -10.06 9.19 -4.53
CA PRO A 65 -10.23 9.36 -5.97
C PRO A 65 -11.27 10.42 -6.31
N GLY A 66 -10.95 11.27 -7.31
CA GLY A 66 -11.83 12.36 -7.76
C GLY A 66 -11.87 13.59 -6.85
N THR A 67 -11.03 13.64 -5.81
CA THR A 67 -10.93 14.77 -4.88
C THR A 67 -9.48 15.18 -4.63
N ALA A 68 -9.29 16.37 -4.06
CA ALA A 68 -7.97 16.81 -3.58
C ALA A 68 -7.70 16.40 -2.11
N ILE A 69 -8.42 15.40 -1.57
CA ILE A 69 -8.31 15.00 -0.17
C ILE A 69 -7.36 13.82 -0.02
N LEU A 70 -6.31 14.02 0.77
CA LEU A 70 -5.38 12.99 1.19
C LEU A 70 -5.71 12.53 2.62
N ALA A 71 -6.02 11.26 2.79
CA ALA A 71 -6.14 10.60 4.09
C ALA A 71 -4.75 10.19 4.58
N ILE A 72 -4.43 10.50 5.83
CA ILE A 72 -3.12 10.30 6.46
C ILE A 72 -3.32 9.48 7.74
N ALA A 73 -2.82 8.26 7.77
CA ALA A 73 -2.93 7.35 8.91
C ALA A 73 -1.68 7.41 9.80
N LEU A 74 -1.88 7.61 11.09
CA LEU A 74 -0.81 7.86 12.04
C LEU A 74 -0.61 6.72 13.05
N ARG A 75 0.61 6.64 13.58
CA ARG A 75 1.01 5.68 14.62
C ARG A 75 0.15 5.75 15.88
N GLU A 76 -0.39 6.89 16.24
CA GLU A 76 -1.18 7.12 17.44
C GLU A 76 -2.69 6.84 17.26
N GLY A 77 -3.08 6.17 16.16
CA GLY A 77 -4.49 5.84 15.88
C GLY A 77 -5.32 6.99 15.35
N LYS A 78 -4.66 8.06 14.93
CA LYS A 78 -5.31 9.23 14.35
C LYS A 78 -5.34 9.11 12.82
N LEU A 79 -6.46 9.51 12.23
CA LEU A 79 -6.67 9.63 10.79
C LEU A 79 -6.97 11.08 10.46
N LEU A 80 -6.14 11.68 9.61
CA LEU A 80 -6.30 13.06 9.16
C LEU A 80 -6.76 13.10 7.70
N PHE A 81 -7.58 14.08 7.35
CA PHE A 81 -7.97 14.40 5.99
C PHE A 81 -7.48 15.80 5.66
N VAL A 82 -6.60 15.90 4.67
CA VAL A 82 -5.96 17.16 4.26
C VAL A 82 -6.30 17.45 2.81
N ASP A 83 -6.81 18.64 2.56
CA ASP A 83 -6.90 19.18 1.20
C ASP A 83 -5.48 19.55 0.74
N VAL A 84 -5.00 18.87 -0.31
CA VAL A 84 -3.62 19.03 -0.79
C VAL A 84 -3.45 20.32 -1.63
N GLN A 85 -4.51 20.86 -2.19
CA GLN A 85 -4.47 22.12 -2.94
C GLN A 85 -4.45 23.31 -1.99
N GLU A 86 -5.39 23.34 -1.04
CA GLU A 86 -5.52 24.40 -0.04
C GLU A 86 -4.50 24.27 1.11
N GLN A 87 -3.82 23.12 1.24
CA GLN A 87 -2.95 22.73 2.37
C GLN A 87 -3.65 22.89 3.72
N LYS A 88 -4.92 22.47 3.77
CA LYS A 88 -5.78 22.68 4.93
C LYS A 88 -6.25 21.34 5.51
N LEU A 89 -6.22 21.22 6.83
CA LEU A 89 -6.84 20.12 7.54
C LEU A 89 -8.37 20.24 7.40
N VAL A 90 -9.00 19.24 6.79
CA VAL A 90 -10.45 19.17 6.59
C VAL A 90 -11.11 18.47 7.77
N ALA A 91 -10.55 17.33 8.21
CA ALA A 91 -11.07 16.57 9.33
C ALA A 91 -9.95 15.79 10.05
N SER A 92 -10.20 15.46 11.31
CA SER A 92 -9.32 14.64 12.15
C SER A 92 -10.15 13.70 12.99
N LEU A 93 -9.88 12.39 12.87
CA LEU A 93 -10.56 11.34 13.63
C LEU A 93 -9.55 10.62 14.55
N GLN A 94 -9.98 10.32 15.78
CA GLN A 94 -9.27 9.38 16.63
C GLN A 94 -10.00 8.03 16.53
N LEU A 95 -9.46 7.07 15.79
CA LEU A 95 -10.08 5.76 15.56
C LEU A 95 -9.76 4.77 16.68
N GLY A 96 -8.57 4.87 17.27
CA GLY A 96 -8.10 4.00 18.34
C GLY A 96 -6.93 4.66 19.06
N LYS A 97 -6.18 3.89 19.86
CA LYS A 97 -4.98 4.37 20.56
C LYS A 97 -3.69 3.85 19.96
N LYS A 98 -3.78 2.97 18.96
CA LYS A 98 -2.66 2.27 18.35
C LYS A 98 -2.60 2.56 16.86
N ALA A 99 -1.49 2.15 16.23
CA ALA A 99 -1.18 2.47 14.85
C ALA A 99 -2.24 1.98 13.85
N ILE A 100 -2.55 2.84 12.87
CA ILE A 100 -3.29 2.49 11.65
C ILE A 100 -2.25 2.19 10.58
N PHE A 101 -2.29 0.98 10.00
CA PHE A 101 -1.25 0.52 9.08
C PHE A 101 -1.64 0.57 7.62
N ALA A 102 -2.92 0.45 7.30
CA ALA A 102 -3.37 0.44 5.92
C ALA A 102 -4.74 1.09 5.75
N LEU A 103 -4.93 1.69 4.58
CA LEU A 103 -6.13 2.37 4.14
C LEU A 103 -6.57 1.82 2.79
N ALA A 104 -7.88 1.69 2.58
CA ALA A 104 -8.47 1.34 1.28
C ALA A 104 -9.76 2.13 1.04
N PHE A 105 -10.05 2.43 -0.22
CA PHE A 105 -11.26 3.16 -0.60
C PHE A 105 -12.27 2.23 -1.26
N VAL A 106 -13.53 2.33 -0.85
CA VAL A 106 -14.68 1.62 -1.45
C VAL A 106 -15.50 2.65 -2.23
N LYS A 107 -15.36 2.61 -3.55
CA LYS A 107 -15.91 3.64 -4.45
C LYS A 107 -17.43 3.68 -4.42
N GLN A 108 -18.09 2.51 -4.52
CA GLN A 108 -19.56 2.42 -4.60
C GLN A 108 -20.26 3.05 -3.39
N LYS A 109 -19.61 3.02 -2.22
CA LYS A 109 -20.15 3.51 -0.96
C LYS A 109 -19.58 4.86 -0.54
N ASN A 110 -18.58 5.39 -1.25
CA ASN A 110 -17.82 6.57 -0.85
C ASN A 110 -17.29 6.46 0.58
N GLU A 111 -16.73 5.29 0.91
CA GLU A 111 -16.21 4.96 2.25
C GLU A 111 -14.70 4.73 2.21
N LEU A 112 -14.02 5.16 3.27
CA LEU A 112 -12.63 4.82 3.52
C LEU A 112 -12.55 3.76 4.61
N LEU A 113 -11.82 2.70 4.35
CA LEU A 113 -11.52 1.64 5.29
C LEU A 113 -10.15 1.87 5.91
N ALA A 114 -10.05 1.64 7.22
CA ALA A 114 -8.79 1.73 7.95
C ALA A 114 -8.61 0.51 8.86
N VAL A 115 -7.39 -0.04 8.87
CA VAL A 115 -7.02 -1.18 9.70
C VAL A 115 -5.68 -0.96 10.39
N GLY A 116 -5.47 -1.62 11.52
CA GLY A 116 -4.25 -1.40 12.27
C GLY A 116 -4.00 -2.39 13.41
N GLU A 117 -3.25 -1.91 14.40
CA GLU A 117 -2.72 -2.72 15.49
C GLU A 117 -3.80 -3.26 16.44
N GLU A 118 -4.99 -2.66 16.48
CA GLU A 118 -6.09 -3.11 17.32
C GLU A 118 -6.89 -4.28 16.72
N GLY A 119 -6.57 -4.70 15.49
CA GLY A 119 -7.26 -5.81 14.82
C GLY A 119 -8.67 -5.47 14.35
N ARG A 120 -9.02 -4.19 14.30
CA ARG A 120 -10.32 -3.68 13.89
C ARG A 120 -10.30 -3.18 12.46
N LEU A 121 -11.42 -3.35 11.78
CA LEU A 121 -11.78 -2.62 10.57
C LEU A 121 -12.65 -1.43 10.99
N TYR A 122 -12.20 -0.22 10.65
CA TYR A 122 -12.96 1.01 10.79
C TYR A 122 -13.49 1.43 9.44
N VAL A 123 -14.77 1.81 9.37
CA VAL A 123 -15.43 2.30 8.17
C VAL A 123 -15.75 3.78 8.35
N ILE A 124 -15.23 4.62 7.48
CA ILE A 124 -15.37 6.07 7.53
C ILE A 124 -16.18 6.55 6.34
N ASP A 125 -17.32 7.20 6.61
CA ASP A 125 -18.08 7.90 5.59
C ASP A 125 -17.35 9.18 5.17
N LEU A 126 -17.03 9.30 3.89
CA LEU A 126 -16.30 10.45 3.34
C LEU A 126 -17.16 11.70 3.07
N ALA A 127 -18.49 11.58 3.12
CA ALA A 127 -19.36 12.74 3.05
C ALA A 127 -19.37 13.53 4.37
N THR A 128 -19.25 12.83 5.50
CA THR A 128 -19.32 13.43 6.84
C THR A 128 -17.99 13.39 7.61
N TYR A 129 -17.01 12.64 7.11
CA TYR A 129 -15.76 12.33 7.81
C TYR A 129 -15.99 11.76 9.20
N LYS A 130 -16.93 10.81 9.35
CA LYS A 130 -17.21 10.13 10.61
C LYS A 130 -16.98 8.62 10.47
N SER A 131 -16.51 8.00 11.57
CA SER A 131 -16.55 6.54 11.68
C SER A 131 -18.01 6.13 11.85
N ILE A 132 -18.52 5.33 10.91
CA ILE A 132 -19.93 4.88 10.91
C ILE A 132 -20.08 3.43 11.32
N TYR A 133 -18.98 2.64 11.24
CA TYR A 133 -18.99 1.24 11.59
C TYR A 133 -17.61 0.77 12.05
N GLU A 134 -17.58 -0.16 12.99
CA GLU A 134 -16.37 -0.82 13.49
C GLU A 134 -16.61 -2.32 13.62
N LEU A 135 -15.71 -3.12 13.08
CA LEU A 135 -15.74 -4.58 13.18
C LEU A 135 -14.46 -5.08 13.84
N GLN A 136 -14.58 -5.81 14.96
CA GLN A 136 -13.46 -6.55 15.51
C GLN A 136 -13.22 -7.80 14.67
N LEU A 137 -12.22 -7.76 13.80
CA LEU A 137 -11.94 -8.82 12.84
C LEU A 137 -10.97 -9.86 13.38
N SER A 138 -9.89 -9.39 13.98
CA SER A 138 -8.81 -10.23 14.53
C SER A 138 -8.46 -9.80 15.95
N GLN A 139 -7.97 -10.73 16.76
CA GLN A 139 -7.44 -10.43 18.09
C GLN A 139 -6.01 -9.87 18.03
N THR A 140 -5.42 -9.85 16.84
CA THR A 140 -4.07 -9.36 16.58
C THR A 140 -4.07 -8.24 15.55
N THR A 141 -2.89 -7.71 15.23
CA THR A 141 -2.73 -6.64 14.27
C THR A 141 -3.19 -7.04 12.88
N VAL A 142 -4.05 -6.25 12.24
CA VAL A 142 -4.34 -6.32 10.80
C VAL A 142 -3.40 -5.35 10.08
N ARG A 143 -2.59 -5.87 9.15
CA ARG A 143 -1.51 -5.10 8.51
C ARG A 143 -1.76 -4.71 7.07
N SER A 144 -2.61 -5.44 6.39
CA SER A 144 -2.86 -5.25 4.96
C SER A 144 -4.33 -5.29 4.65
N ILE A 145 -4.72 -4.51 3.65
CA ILE A 145 -6.08 -4.44 3.12
C ILE A 145 -6.00 -4.25 1.61
N ALA A 146 -6.88 -4.93 0.89
CA ALA A 146 -7.13 -4.72 -0.53
C ALA A 146 -8.62 -4.71 -0.81
N VAL A 147 -9.05 -3.94 -1.80
CA VAL A 147 -10.44 -3.86 -2.26
C VAL A 147 -10.47 -4.21 -3.75
N ASP A 148 -11.37 -5.11 -4.13
CA ASP A 148 -11.75 -5.35 -5.51
C ASP A 148 -13.17 -4.84 -5.74
N GLU A 149 -13.25 -3.72 -6.42
CA GLU A 149 -14.54 -3.08 -6.73
C GLU A 149 -15.37 -3.86 -7.75
N ASN A 150 -14.73 -4.71 -8.57
CA ASN A 150 -15.42 -5.48 -9.61
C ASN A 150 -16.20 -6.66 -9.02
N SER A 151 -15.67 -7.28 -7.97
CA SER A 151 -16.29 -8.42 -7.30
C SER A 151 -16.96 -8.09 -5.97
N ASN A 152 -16.95 -6.82 -5.54
CA ASN A 152 -17.41 -6.38 -4.23
C ASN A 152 -16.74 -7.14 -3.08
N ARG A 153 -15.40 -7.27 -3.13
CA ARG A 153 -14.62 -8.00 -2.15
C ARG A 153 -13.58 -7.14 -1.47
N ILE A 154 -13.41 -7.39 -0.18
CA ILE A 154 -12.34 -6.82 0.64
C ILE A 154 -11.51 -7.98 1.18
N ALA A 155 -10.20 -7.90 1.03
CA ALA A 155 -9.28 -8.84 1.65
C ALA A 155 -8.49 -8.13 2.75
N LEU A 156 -8.33 -8.81 3.91
CA LEU A 156 -7.58 -8.31 5.06
C LEU A 156 -6.60 -9.38 5.53
N GLY A 157 -5.39 -8.95 5.91
CA GLY A 157 -4.34 -9.84 6.37
C GLY A 157 -3.85 -9.47 7.76
N ASP A 158 -3.74 -10.47 8.66
CA ASP A 158 -3.34 -10.22 10.03
C ASP A 158 -1.93 -10.73 10.37
N LYS A 159 -1.51 -10.43 11.60
CA LYS A 159 -0.20 -10.78 12.15
C LYS A 159 0.02 -12.28 12.31
N ASP A 160 -1.05 -13.07 12.44
CA ASP A 160 -0.96 -14.52 12.62
C ASP A 160 -1.08 -15.29 11.30
N GLY A 161 -1.01 -14.57 10.16
CA GLY A 161 -1.00 -15.15 8.82
C GLY A 161 -2.38 -15.48 8.26
N TRP A 162 -3.44 -15.04 8.95
CA TRP A 162 -4.80 -15.20 8.44
C TRP A 162 -5.10 -14.18 7.36
N VAL A 163 -5.85 -14.62 6.37
CA VAL A 163 -6.48 -13.80 5.35
C VAL A 163 -8.00 -13.95 5.50
N TYR A 164 -8.68 -12.81 5.55
CA TYR A 164 -10.14 -12.70 5.63
C TYR A 164 -10.65 -12.10 4.34
N LEU A 165 -11.62 -12.74 3.72
CA LEU A 165 -12.35 -12.23 2.56
C LEU A 165 -13.74 -11.79 3.02
N LEU A 166 -14.07 -10.52 2.83
CA LEU A 166 -15.33 -9.92 3.22
C LEU A 166 -16.10 -9.44 2.00
N ASP A 167 -17.42 -9.37 2.14
CA ASP A 167 -18.27 -8.59 1.24
C ASP A 167 -18.11 -7.09 1.51
N SER A 168 -18.04 -6.26 0.47
CA SER A 168 -17.87 -4.82 0.64
C SER A 168 -19.17 -4.09 0.98
N GLU A 169 -20.32 -4.74 0.82
CA GLU A 169 -21.61 -4.11 1.07
C GLU A 169 -21.96 -4.07 2.55
N ASP A 170 -21.85 -5.19 3.24
CA ASP A 170 -22.23 -5.33 4.65
C ASP A 170 -21.08 -5.75 5.58
N PHE A 171 -19.87 -5.97 5.01
CA PHE A 171 -18.65 -6.36 5.72
C PHE A 171 -18.70 -7.73 6.40
N HIS A 172 -19.65 -8.61 6.03
CA HIS A 172 -19.63 -9.97 6.56
C HIS A 172 -18.44 -10.76 6.03
N VAL A 173 -17.90 -11.64 6.85
CA VAL A 173 -16.79 -12.54 6.47
C VAL A 173 -17.33 -13.67 5.62
N ILE A 174 -16.96 -13.69 4.33
CA ILE A 174 -17.32 -14.75 3.37
C ILE A 174 -16.45 -15.96 3.61
N GLU A 175 -15.15 -15.76 3.77
CA GLU A 175 -14.16 -16.80 3.93
C GLU A 175 -12.99 -16.30 4.76
N ARG A 176 -12.35 -17.20 5.51
CA ARG A 176 -11.08 -16.93 6.17
C ARG A 176 -10.18 -18.15 6.11
N MET A 177 -8.90 -17.92 5.91
CA MET A 177 -7.90 -18.99 5.87
C MET A 177 -6.56 -18.50 6.39
N GLN A 178 -5.85 -19.35 7.13
CA GLN A 178 -4.46 -19.09 7.46
C GLN A 178 -3.60 -19.48 6.26
N LEU A 179 -3.24 -18.50 5.44
CA LEU A 179 -2.43 -18.70 4.24
C LEU A 179 -0.93 -18.68 4.55
N HIS A 180 -0.52 -17.85 5.52
CA HIS A 180 0.88 -17.68 5.89
C HIS A 180 1.18 -18.25 7.28
N THR A 181 2.42 -18.70 7.49
CA THR A 181 2.91 -19.14 8.82
C THR A 181 3.40 -17.98 9.68
N MET A 182 3.53 -16.80 9.09
CA MET A 182 3.94 -15.53 9.70
C MET A 182 3.00 -14.41 9.23
N PRO A 183 3.14 -13.16 9.75
CA PRO A 183 2.28 -12.06 9.36
C PRO A 183 2.02 -11.94 7.86
N THR A 184 0.76 -11.83 7.46
CA THR A 184 0.35 -11.39 6.12
C THR A 184 0.59 -9.89 6.03
N THR A 185 1.52 -9.49 5.16
CA THR A 185 2.04 -8.11 5.10
C THR A 185 1.55 -7.32 3.90
N SER A 186 1.06 -8.01 2.86
CA SER A 186 0.57 -7.37 1.64
C SER A 186 -0.53 -8.20 0.98
N LEU A 187 -1.48 -7.53 0.36
CA LEU A 187 -2.60 -8.11 -0.38
C LEU A 187 -2.84 -7.29 -1.65
N ALA A 188 -3.18 -7.97 -2.72
CA ALA A 188 -3.65 -7.34 -3.95
C ALA A 188 -4.60 -8.26 -4.71
N PHE A 189 -5.67 -7.71 -5.27
CA PHE A 189 -6.49 -8.42 -6.24
C PHE A 189 -5.87 -8.32 -7.64
N LEU A 190 -5.89 -9.42 -8.37
CA LEU A 190 -5.43 -9.53 -9.73
C LEU A 190 -6.43 -10.38 -10.53
N GLN A 191 -7.34 -9.73 -11.26
CA GLN A 191 -8.48 -10.39 -11.90
C GLN A 191 -9.29 -11.19 -10.85
N ASN A 192 -9.56 -12.48 -11.08
CA ASN A 192 -10.26 -13.35 -10.13
C ASN A 192 -9.33 -14.02 -9.10
N ARG A 193 -8.17 -13.44 -8.84
CA ARG A 193 -7.16 -13.98 -7.90
C ARG A 193 -6.84 -12.99 -6.81
N LEU A 194 -6.59 -13.52 -5.62
CA LEU A 194 -6.03 -12.77 -4.49
C LEU A 194 -4.57 -13.17 -4.32
N LEU A 195 -3.69 -12.19 -4.43
CA LEU A 195 -2.26 -12.33 -4.15
C LEU A 195 -2.02 -11.90 -2.71
N SER A 196 -1.39 -12.75 -1.91
CA SER A 196 -1.00 -12.45 -0.54
C SER A 196 0.49 -12.66 -0.33
N GLY A 197 1.14 -11.66 0.24
CA GLY A 197 2.56 -11.70 0.59
C GLY A 197 2.76 -11.72 2.10
N GLY A 198 3.69 -12.55 2.56
CA GLY A 198 3.92 -12.78 3.97
C GLY A 198 5.34 -12.43 4.44
N ARG A 199 5.48 -12.38 5.78
CA ARG A 199 6.79 -12.31 6.43
C ARG A 199 7.59 -13.60 6.30
N ASP A 200 6.92 -14.71 5.96
CA ASP A 200 7.52 -16.01 5.63
C ASP A 200 8.17 -16.05 4.24
N ALA A 201 8.27 -14.90 3.57
CA ALA A 201 8.85 -14.75 2.25
C ALA A 201 8.04 -15.44 1.12
N GLN A 202 6.84 -15.91 1.41
CA GLN A 202 5.96 -16.52 0.42
C GLN A 202 5.10 -15.45 -0.28
N LEU A 203 4.83 -15.68 -1.56
CA LEU A 203 3.72 -15.09 -2.30
C LEU A 203 2.74 -16.21 -2.61
N ILE A 204 1.51 -16.09 -2.13
CA ILE A 204 0.46 -17.07 -2.32
C ILE A 204 -0.60 -16.47 -3.24
N ILE A 205 -0.99 -17.22 -4.25
CA ILE A 205 -2.00 -16.86 -5.23
C ILE A 205 -3.20 -17.77 -5.01
N SER A 206 -4.31 -17.19 -4.58
CA SER A 206 -5.56 -17.91 -4.30
C SER A 206 -6.65 -17.49 -5.27
N GLU A 207 -7.63 -18.38 -5.54
CA GLU A 207 -8.85 -18.00 -6.22
C GLU A 207 -9.78 -17.22 -5.27
N VAL A 208 -10.39 -16.16 -5.75
CA VAL A 208 -11.37 -15.37 -4.97
C VAL A 208 -12.62 -16.21 -4.74
N GLY A 209 -13.01 -16.37 -3.45
CA GLY A 209 -14.13 -17.24 -3.03
C GLY A 209 -13.78 -18.71 -2.86
N GLN A 210 -12.51 -19.08 -3.04
CA GLN A 210 -11.98 -20.41 -2.74
C GLN A 210 -10.50 -20.32 -2.36
N LEU A 211 -10.20 -19.71 -1.20
CA LEU A 211 -8.82 -19.45 -0.75
C LEU A 211 -7.98 -20.72 -0.62
N SER A 212 -8.61 -21.88 -0.42
CA SER A 212 -7.94 -23.18 -0.39
C SER A 212 -7.39 -23.66 -1.74
N ASN A 213 -7.95 -23.14 -2.85
CA ASN A 213 -7.40 -23.36 -4.18
C ASN A 213 -6.30 -22.35 -4.45
N ASN A 214 -5.09 -22.67 -4.01
CA ASN A 214 -3.96 -21.79 -4.08
C ASN A 214 -2.66 -22.51 -4.46
N PHE A 215 -1.68 -21.72 -4.91
CA PHE A 215 -0.30 -22.14 -5.03
C PHE A 215 0.62 -21.01 -4.55
N SER A 216 1.87 -21.34 -4.23
CA SER A 216 2.83 -20.37 -3.72
C SER A 216 4.20 -20.51 -4.34
N PHE A 217 4.96 -19.43 -4.29
CA PHE A 217 6.38 -19.42 -4.59
C PHE A 217 7.11 -18.38 -3.71
N VAL A 218 8.44 -18.43 -3.72
CA VAL A 218 9.31 -17.52 -2.96
C VAL A 218 9.78 -16.39 -3.90
N PRO A 219 9.11 -15.22 -3.92
CA PRO A 219 9.52 -14.10 -4.77
C PRO A 219 10.77 -13.40 -4.27
N HIS A 220 10.99 -13.41 -2.96
CA HIS A 220 12.03 -12.67 -2.26
C HIS A 220 12.68 -13.51 -1.17
N LEU A 221 13.89 -13.10 -0.74
CA LEU A 221 14.61 -13.79 0.36
C LEU A 221 14.02 -13.49 1.75
N PHE A 222 13.21 -12.43 1.87
CA PHE A 222 12.61 -11.97 3.11
C PHE A 222 11.18 -11.48 2.86
N THR A 223 10.57 -10.87 3.90
CA THR A 223 9.20 -10.33 3.90
C THR A 223 8.82 -9.64 2.59
N VAL A 224 7.68 -10.01 2.04
CA VAL A 224 7.02 -9.33 0.91
C VAL A 224 6.18 -8.18 1.48
N TYR A 225 6.68 -6.95 1.43
CA TYR A 225 6.01 -5.79 2.03
C TYR A 225 4.90 -5.19 1.16
N GLY A 226 4.95 -5.39 -0.15
CA GLY A 226 3.94 -4.85 -1.06
C GLY A 226 3.82 -5.63 -2.36
N ILE A 227 2.61 -5.64 -2.89
CA ILE A 227 2.22 -6.23 -4.19
C ILE A 227 1.42 -5.17 -4.92
N TYR A 228 1.83 -4.81 -6.14
CA TYR A 228 1.29 -3.68 -6.89
C TYR A 228 1.01 -4.09 -8.34
N PRO A 229 -0.21 -4.54 -8.66
CA PRO A 229 -0.61 -4.76 -10.05
C PRO A 229 -0.40 -3.50 -10.88
N HIS A 230 0.12 -3.67 -12.10
CA HIS A 230 0.25 -2.56 -13.02
C HIS A 230 -1.16 -2.14 -13.50
N PRO A 231 -1.47 -0.83 -13.58
CA PRO A 231 -2.82 -0.39 -13.89
C PRO A 231 -3.31 -0.74 -15.30
N VAL A 232 -2.39 -0.97 -16.25
CA VAL A 232 -2.70 -1.21 -17.66
C VAL A 232 -2.12 -2.54 -18.15
N GLU A 233 -0.83 -2.79 -17.91
CA GLU A 233 -0.10 -3.91 -18.49
C GLU A 233 -0.22 -5.20 -17.66
N PRO A 234 -0.06 -6.40 -18.25
CA PRO A 234 -0.29 -7.68 -17.59
C PRO A 234 0.91 -8.13 -16.74
N PHE A 235 1.33 -7.31 -15.79
CA PHE A 235 2.37 -7.63 -14.81
C PHE A 235 2.14 -6.90 -13.49
N PHE A 236 2.86 -7.27 -12.46
CA PHE A 236 2.82 -6.62 -11.15
C PHE A 236 4.21 -6.44 -10.56
N ALA A 237 4.34 -5.47 -9.67
CA ALA A 237 5.54 -5.23 -8.89
C ALA A 237 5.42 -5.81 -7.48
N THR A 238 6.54 -6.25 -6.92
CA THR A 238 6.67 -6.58 -5.49
C THR A 238 7.84 -5.85 -4.88
N VAL A 239 7.72 -5.47 -3.61
CA VAL A 239 8.78 -4.85 -2.82
C VAL A 239 9.04 -5.65 -1.55
N SER A 240 10.28 -5.65 -1.07
CA SER A 240 10.67 -6.54 0.01
C SER A 240 11.72 -5.96 0.96
N ARG A 241 11.75 -6.58 2.15
CA ARG A 241 12.84 -6.43 3.12
C ARG A 241 14.20 -6.83 2.54
N ASP A 242 14.26 -7.64 1.49
CA ASP A 242 15.50 -8.03 0.79
C ASP A 242 16.12 -6.90 -0.05
N LYS A 243 15.59 -5.68 0.06
CA LYS A 243 16.07 -4.44 -0.59
C LYS A 243 15.81 -4.40 -2.09
N SER A 244 14.98 -5.30 -2.61
CA SER A 244 14.69 -5.37 -4.03
C SER A 244 13.26 -4.93 -4.37
N VAL A 245 13.11 -4.43 -5.59
CA VAL A 245 11.85 -4.30 -6.32
C VAL A 245 11.91 -5.32 -7.44
N LYS A 246 10.89 -6.15 -7.59
CA LYS A 246 10.80 -7.16 -8.65
C LYS A 246 9.51 -7.03 -9.41
N PHE A 247 9.55 -7.36 -10.70
CA PHE A 247 8.41 -7.32 -11.61
C PHE A 247 8.12 -8.70 -12.15
N TRP A 248 6.85 -9.10 -12.19
CA TRP A 248 6.39 -10.45 -12.45
C TRP A 248 5.28 -10.46 -13.50
N SER A 249 5.28 -11.43 -14.39
CA SER A 249 4.21 -11.65 -15.36
C SER A 249 2.91 -12.08 -14.65
N ASN A 250 1.75 -11.56 -15.09
CA ASN A 250 0.45 -12.00 -14.59
C ASN A 250 0.06 -13.39 -15.12
N ALA A 251 0.64 -13.82 -16.25
CA ALA A 251 0.24 -15.05 -16.94
C ALA A 251 0.78 -16.30 -16.24
N ASP A 252 2.07 -16.29 -15.92
CA ASP A 252 2.81 -17.46 -15.43
C ASP A 252 3.64 -17.18 -14.16
N PHE A 253 3.55 -15.96 -13.63
CA PHE A 253 4.30 -15.50 -12.46
C PHE A 253 5.84 -15.58 -12.64
N ALA A 254 6.30 -15.59 -13.90
CA ALA A 254 7.72 -15.55 -14.20
C ALA A 254 8.33 -14.19 -13.84
N LEU A 255 9.57 -14.21 -13.36
CA LEU A 255 10.33 -12.99 -13.06
C LEU A 255 10.71 -12.27 -14.36
N LEU A 256 10.19 -11.06 -14.55
CA LEU A 256 10.49 -10.20 -15.70
C LEU A 256 11.70 -9.31 -15.45
N LYS A 257 11.83 -8.73 -14.24
CA LYS A 257 12.92 -7.82 -13.89
C LYS A 257 13.20 -7.84 -12.39
N ASN A 258 14.48 -7.71 -12.03
CA ASN A 258 14.92 -7.60 -10.63
C ASN A 258 15.76 -6.32 -10.48
N MET A 259 15.26 -5.38 -9.68
CA MET A 259 15.89 -4.10 -9.37
C MET A 259 16.51 -4.17 -7.97
N SER A 260 17.46 -5.06 -7.78
CA SER A 260 18.26 -5.17 -6.55
C SER A 260 19.63 -4.54 -6.74
N ARG A 261 20.27 -4.12 -5.65
CA ARG A 261 21.61 -3.54 -5.68
C ARG A 261 22.66 -4.50 -6.26
N ASP A 262 22.49 -5.80 -6.08
CA ASP A 262 23.39 -6.82 -6.62
C ASP A 262 23.30 -6.92 -8.16
N LYS A 263 22.20 -6.47 -8.75
CA LYS A 263 21.95 -6.46 -10.20
C LYS A 263 22.16 -5.09 -10.84
N MET A 264 22.11 -4.02 -10.04
CA MET A 264 22.30 -2.65 -10.47
C MET A 264 22.82 -1.80 -9.32
N GLN A 265 23.80 -0.94 -9.56
CA GLN A 265 24.43 -0.10 -8.52
C GLN A 265 23.44 0.81 -7.79
N ASP A 266 22.35 1.18 -8.46
CA ASP A 266 21.37 2.17 -7.98
C ASP A 266 20.14 1.56 -7.27
N GLY A 267 20.15 0.27 -6.90
CA GLY A 267 19.11 -0.35 -6.07
C GLY A 267 19.02 0.27 -4.66
N HIS A 268 17.93 0.01 -3.95
CA HIS A 268 17.80 0.39 -2.53
C HIS A 268 18.86 -0.29 -1.65
N HIS A 269 19.28 0.41 -0.59
CA HIS A 269 20.32 -0.07 0.34
C HIS A 269 19.74 -0.81 1.54
N LEU A 270 18.49 -0.51 1.90
CA LEU A 270 17.76 -1.10 3.01
C LEU A 270 16.39 -1.60 2.54
N SER A 271 15.55 -2.06 3.47
CA SER A 271 14.22 -2.59 3.19
C SER A 271 13.39 -1.64 2.33
N VAL A 272 12.76 -2.16 1.28
CA VAL A 272 11.78 -1.41 0.48
C VAL A 272 10.41 -1.62 1.13
N ASN A 273 9.84 -0.55 1.68
CA ASN A 273 8.67 -0.62 2.54
C ASN A 273 7.34 -0.52 1.79
N ALA A 274 7.30 0.28 0.73
CA ALA A 274 6.09 0.49 -0.06
C ALA A 274 6.43 0.89 -1.50
N GLY A 275 5.42 0.79 -2.37
CA GLY A 275 5.44 1.30 -3.73
C GLY A 275 4.07 1.76 -4.19
N VAL A 276 4.01 2.45 -5.32
CA VAL A 276 2.77 2.81 -6.00
C VAL A 276 3.08 3.09 -7.48
N TRP A 277 2.12 2.76 -8.36
CA TRP A 277 2.17 3.15 -9.76
C TRP A 277 1.55 4.53 -9.97
N SER A 278 2.08 5.31 -10.93
CA SER A 278 1.33 6.41 -11.53
C SER A 278 0.07 5.88 -12.23
N ASP A 279 -0.96 6.71 -12.41
CA ASP A 279 -2.23 6.28 -13.01
C ASP A 279 -2.09 5.76 -14.44
N ASP A 280 -1.14 6.31 -15.20
CA ASP A 280 -0.81 5.88 -16.56
C ASP A 280 0.11 4.64 -16.61
N GLY A 281 0.59 4.15 -15.46
CA GLY A 281 1.52 3.02 -15.34
C GLY A 281 2.95 3.32 -15.79
N ARG A 282 3.26 4.53 -16.22
CA ARG A 282 4.59 4.90 -16.71
C ARG A 282 5.66 4.89 -15.62
N TYR A 283 5.28 5.25 -14.39
CA TYR A 283 6.20 5.33 -13.26
C TYR A 283 5.80 4.41 -12.12
N PHE A 284 6.80 3.75 -11.54
CA PHE A 284 6.66 3.08 -10.26
C PHE A 284 7.53 3.82 -9.23
N PHE A 285 6.93 4.19 -8.12
CA PHE A 285 7.63 4.84 -7.01
C PHE A 285 7.87 3.82 -5.92
N SER A 286 9.08 3.75 -5.38
CA SER A 286 9.40 2.90 -4.24
C SER A 286 10.08 3.70 -3.14
N VAL A 287 9.77 3.35 -1.88
CA VAL A 287 10.29 4.01 -0.68
C VAL A 287 10.88 3.01 0.30
N SER A 288 11.87 3.45 1.07
CA SER A 288 12.73 2.53 1.83
C SER A 288 13.15 3.11 3.18
N ASP A 289 13.63 2.19 4.03
CA ASP A 289 14.36 2.52 5.27
C ASP A 289 15.66 3.30 4.99
N ASP A 290 16.17 3.28 3.76
CA ASP A 290 17.34 4.03 3.34
C ASP A 290 17.09 5.53 3.17
N LYS A 291 15.85 5.98 3.46
CA LYS A 291 15.41 7.39 3.41
C LYS A 291 15.33 7.96 2.00
N LEU A 292 15.40 7.10 0.99
CA LEU A 292 15.36 7.47 -0.42
C LEU A 292 14.02 7.10 -1.04
N VAL A 293 13.60 7.93 -1.98
CA VAL A 293 12.55 7.59 -2.94
C VAL A 293 13.22 7.27 -4.27
N LYS A 294 12.78 6.20 -4.94
CA LYS A 294 13.24 5.88 -6.28
C LYS A 294 12.07 5.91 -7.25
N ILE A 295 12.33 6.53 -8.42
CA ILE A 295 11.41 6.59 -9.54
C ILE A 295 11.91 5.62 -10.60
N TRP A 296 11.11 4.60 -10.87
CA TRP A 296 11.35 3.62 -11.94
C TRP A 296 10.47 3.98 -13.12
N GLU A 297 11.05 4.15 -14.30
CA GLU A 297 10.32 4.48 -15.53
C GLU A 297 10.16 3.24 -16.39
N PHE A 298 8.91 2.93 -16.73
CA PHE A 298 8.54 1.90 -17.67
C PHE A 298 8.51 2.50 -19.08
N GLN A 299 9.29 1.92 -20.00
CA GLN A 299 9.30 2.27 -21.41
C GLN A 299 8.52 1.22 -22.20
N GLN A 300 7.46 1.67 -22.86
CA GLN A 300 6.67 0.86 -23.79
C GLN A 300 7.46 0.48 -25.03
#